data_a56e0cefe1274d565fefc1e5c6dc885a
#
_entry.id   a56e0cefe1274d565fefc1e5c6dc885a
#
_cell.length_a   1.000
_cell.length_b   1.000
_cell.length_c   1.000
_cell.angle_alpha   90.00
_cell.angle_beta   90.00
_cell.angle_gamma   90.00
#
_symmetry.space_group_name_H-M   'P 1'
#
loop_
_entity.id
_entity.type
_entity.pdbx_description
1 polymer ?
#
loop_
_entity_poly.entity_id
_entity_poly.type
_entity_poly.pdbx_seq_one_letter_code
_entity_poly.pdbx_strand_id
1 'polypeptide(L)'
;MKKGKFTSLMLAGMMAVTTLAGCGSGGKQAASKVDTSEAAQGKVLNIYCWNTEFQDRFEYFKKSGKLPSDVKVNFVVTPNENNAYQNALDAALLKQNDVPADEKIDIFLIEADYALKYVDSDYTLDVVNDIGLSKDALADQYQYTKDIVTDSKGVQKGTTWQATPGLFAYRRSIAKDVLGTDDPDAV
;
A
#
# COMPACT_ATOMS: atom_id res chain seq x y z
N MET A 1 51.66 -19.62 53.64
CA MET A 1 50.41 -19.62 54.45
C MET A 1 49.66 -18.34 54.24
N LYS A 2 48.49 -18.34 53.56
CA LYS A 2 47.30 -17.53 53.81
C LYS A 2 46.31 -17.85 52.68
N LYS A 3 45.19 -18.45 53.06
CA LYS A 3 44.08 -18.88 52.21
C LYS A 3 43.22 -17.66 51.82
N GLY A 4 43.08 -17.39 50.56
CA GLY A 4 42.08 -16.47 50.02
C GLY A 4 40.83 -17.21 49.60
N LYS A 5 39.70 -16.83 50.19
CA LYS A 5 38.37 -17.39 49.94
C LYS A 5 37.81 -16.80 48.64
N PHE A 6 37.53 -17.65 47.67
CA PHE A 6 36.71 -17.31 46.51
C PHE A 6 35.22 -17.36 46.91
N THR A 7 34.57 -16.24 46.89
CA THR A 7 33.12 -16.14 47.03
C THR A 7 32.49 -16.29 45.65
N SER A 8 31.86 -17.42 45.46
CA SER A 8 31.11 -17.75 44.26
C SER A 8 29.79 -17.00 44.29
N LEU A 9 29.57 -16.06 43.35
CA LEU A 9 28.29 -15.35 43.15
C LEU A 9 27.45 -16.22 42.23
N MET A 10 26.46 -16.91 42.77
CA MET A 10 25.42 -17.60 42.00
C MET A 10 24.47 -16.57 41.39
N LEU A 11 24.53 -16.41 40.09
CA LEU A 11 23.52 -15.68 39.34
C LEU A 11 22.39 -16.67 38.98
N ALA A 12 21.30 -16.59 39.73
CA ALA A 12 20.10 -17.36 39.45
C ALA A 12 19.43 -16.80 38.22
N GLY A 13 19.60 -17.47 37.06
CA GLY A 13 18.85 -17.22 35.85
C GLY A 13 17.40 -17.70 36.00
N MET A 14 16.48 -16.77 36.12
CA MET A 14 15.04 -17.06 36.00
C MET A 14 14.74 -17.35 34.53
N MET A 15 14.66 -18.63 34.14
CA MET A 15 14.02 -19.05 32.90
C MET A 15 12.52 -18.94 33.06
N ALA A 16 11.93 -17.92 32.47
CA ALA A 16 10.49 -17.87 32.24
C ALA A 16 10.15 -18.86 31.11
N VAL A 17 9.59 -20.02 31.51
CA VAL A 17 9.00 -20.97 30.58
C VAL A 17 7.68 -20.34 30.10
N THR A 18 7.69 -19.73 28.91
CA THR A 18 6.44 -19.42 28.21
C THR A 18 5.92 -20.69 27.57
N THR A 19 4.87 -21.25 28.14
CA THR A 19 4.10 -22.34 27.54
C THR A 19 3.52 -21.87 26.21
N LEU A 20 3.99 -22.46 25.11
CA LEU A 20 3.29 -22.45 23.85
C LEU A 20 1.97 -23.22 23.98
N ALA A 21 0.90 -22.52 24.28
CA ALA A 21 -0.44 -23.02 23.97
C ALA A 21 -0.70 -22.75 22.49
N GLY A 22 -0.28 -23.67 21.64
CA GLY A 22 -0.76 -23.72 20.27
C GLY A 22 -2.21 -24.18 20.26
N CYS A 23 -3.07 -23.48 19.52
CA CYS A 23 -4.02 -24.06 18.59
C CYS A 23 -4.95 -22.99 18.04
N GLY A 24 -4.83 -22.74 16.78
CA GLY A 24 -5.90 -22.66 15.80
C GLY A 24 -7.05 -21.68 16.07
N SER A 25 -6.89 -20.47 15.57
CA SER A 25 -7.91 -19.82 14.78
C SER A 25 -7.18 -18.72 14.02
N GLY A 26 -7.34 -18.69 12.68
CA GLY A 26 -6.81 -17.61 11.84
C GLY A 26 -7.47 -16.28 12.23
N GLY A 27 -6.96 -15.69 13.29
CA GLY A 27 -7.22 -14.31 13.62
C GLY A 27 -6.55 -13.47 12.54
N LYS A 28 -7.33 -12.81 11.69
CA LYS A 28 -6.86 -11.67 10.95
C LYS A 28 -6.23 -10.74 11.98
N GLN A 29 -4.93 -10.59 11.95
CA GLN A 29 -4.25 -9.58 12.75
C GLN A 29 -4.79 -8.25 12.20
N ALA A 30 -5.64 -7.58 12.98
CA ALA A 30 -6.16 -6.28 12.61
C ALA A 30 -4.93 -5.38 12.46
N ALA A 31 -4.73 -4.86 11.25
CA ALA A 31 -3.72 -3.85 11.02
C ALA A 31 -4.01 -2.69 11.98
N SER A 32 -3.02 -2.23 12.74
CA SER A 32 -3.19 -1.04 13.55
C SER A 32 -3.34 0.16 12.62
N LYS A 33 -4.32 1.02 12.89
CA LYS A 33 -4.57 2.23 12.10
C LYS A 33 -3.27 3.03 11.96
N VAL A 34 -3.02 3.55 10.75
CA VAL A 34 -1.86 4.41 10.47
C VAL A 34 -1.89 5.66 11.37
N ASP A 35 -0.77 5.96 12.01
CA ASP A 35 -0.61 7.18 12.80
C ASP A 35 -0.38 8.38 11.87
N THR A 36 -1.32 9.34 11.89
CA THR A 36 -1.30 10.56 11.09
C THR A 36 -0.93 11.81 11.90
N SER A 37 -0.48 11.66 13.15
CA SER A 37 -0.04 12.79 13.98
C SER A 37 1.16 13.53 13.37
N GLU A 38 1.35 14.81 13.71
CA GLU A 38 2.53 15.58 13.28
C GLU A 38 3.86 14.91 13.68
N ALA A 39 3.88 14.25 14.83
CA ALA A 39 5.06 13.51 15.30
C ALA A 39 5.39 12.27 14.44
N ALA A 40 4.43 11.78 13.68
CA ALA A 40 4.60 10.65 12.76
C ALA A 40 5.03 11.09 11.34
N GLN A 41 5.12 12.39 11.06
CA GLN A 41 5.47 12.94 9.75
C GLN A 41 6.98 13.10 9.60
N GLY A 42 7.50 12.67 8.44
CA GLY A 42 8.90 12.81 8.05
C GLY A 42 9.13 13.99 7.09
N LYS A 43 10.36 14.09 6.60
CA LYS A 43 10.80 15.00 5.52
C LYS A 43 11.15 14.25 4.24
N VAL A 44 10.94 12.95 4.21
CA VAL A 44 11.11 12.10 3.03
C VAL A 44 9.74 11.61 2.61
N LEU A 45 9.36 11.89 1.36
CA LEU A 45 8.17 11.35 0.71
C LEU A 45 8.54 10.04 0.02
N ASN A 46 8.20 8.92 0.63
CA ASN A 46 8.48 7.59 0.10
C ASN A 46 7.33 7.12 -0.79
N ILE A 47 7.63 6.87 -2.06
CA ILE A 47 6.67 6.44 -3.08
C ILE A 47 7.05 5.05 -3.58
N TYR A 48 6.18 4.07 -3.32
CA TYR A 48 6.37 2.69 -3.73
C TYR A 48 5.68 2.43 -5.07
N CYS A 49 6.42 1.89 -6.03
CA CYS A 49 5.94 1.60 -7.38
C CYS A 49 6.64 0.39 -8.00
N TRP A 50 6.09 -0.16 -9.08
CA TRP A 50 6.66 -1.32 -9.77
C TRP A 50 7.51 -0.97 -10.99
N ASN A 51 7.45 0.27 -11.44
CA ASN A 51 8.26 0.80 -12.56
C ASN A 51 8.49 2.30 -12.40
N THR A 52 9.16 2.92 -13.35
CA THR A 52 9.51 4.35 -13.32
C THR A 52 8.47 5.26 -13.97
N GLU A 53 7.36 4.74 -14.49
CA GLU A 53 6.38 5.55 -15.23
C GLU A 53 5.76 6.65 -14.37
N PHE A 54 5.38 6.31 -13.13
CA PHE A 54 4.85 7.31 -12.19
C PHE A 54 5.91 8.34 -11.80
N GLN A 55 7.17 7.92 -11.65
CA GLN A 55 8.29 8.81 -11.39
C GLN A 55 8.42 9.88 -12.48
N ASP A 56 8.33 9.48 -13.75
CA ASP A 56 8.38 10.41 -14.88
C ASP A 56 7.23 11.43 -14.83
N ARG A 57 6.02 10.99 -14.45
CA ARG A 57 4.85 11.88 -14.26
C ARG A 57 5.03 12.80 -13.06
N PHE A 58 5.58 12.31 -11.98
CA PHE A 58 5.84 13.09 -10.77
C PHE A 58 6.85 14.24 -11.00
N GLU A 59 7.79 14.08 -11.93
CA GLU A 59 8.72 15.15 -12.28
C GLU A 59 8.01 16.39 -12.87
N TYR A 60 6.87 16.23 -13.54
CA TYR A 60 6.04 17.39 -13.94
C TYR A 60 5.45 18.10 -12.74
N PHE A 61 4.99 17.37 -11.74
CA PHE A 61 4.49 17.96 -10.50
C PHE A 61 5.60 18.72 -9.76
N LYS A 62 6.80 18.18 -9.67
CA LYS A 62 7.95 18.86 -9.05
C LYS A 62 8.24 20.21 -9.71
N LYS A 63 8.17 20.27 -11.06
CA LYS A 63 8.37 21.52 -11.82
C LYS A 63 7.31 22.58 -11.54
N SER A 64 6.16 22.22 -11.01
CA SER A 64 5.09 23.16 -10.63
C SER A 64 5.45 24.04 -9.41
N GLY A 65 6.51 23.69 -8.67
CA GLY A 65 6.93 24.40 -7.45
C GLY A 65 5.99 24.20 -6.26
N LYS A 66 5.03 23.27 -6.35
CA LYS A 66 4.08 22.98 -5.25
C LYS A 66 4.65 22.02 -4.20
N LEU A 67 5.71 21.29 -4.52
CA LEU A 67 6.38 20.44 -3.54
C LEU A 67 7.20 21.34 -2.59
N PRO A 68 7.06 21.21 -1.26
CA PRO A 68 7.88 21.95 -0.32
C PRO A 68 9.37 21.67 -0.53
N SER A 69 10.21 22.71 -0.46
CA SER A 69 11.64 22.63 -0.78
C SER A 69 12.46 21.79 0.22
N ASP A 70 11.92 21.57 1.41
CA ASP A 70 12.52 20.78 2.50
C ASP A 70 12.09 19.31 2.48
N VAL A 71 11.22 18.92 1.54
CA VAL A 71 10.79 17.53 1.36
C VAL A 71 11.65 16.84 0.30
N LYS A 72 12.25 15.72 0.67
CA LYS A 72 12.96 14.82 -0.25
C LYS A 72 11.99 13.79 -0.79
N VAL A 73 12.11 13.46 -2.07
CA VAL A 73 11.30 12.39 -2.69
C VAL A 73 12.17 11.17 -2.91
N ASN A 74 11.69 10.03 -2.45
CA ASN A 74 12.32 8.72 -2.61
C ASN A 74 11.37 7.76 -3.31
N PHE A 75 11.77 7.22 -4.47
CA PHE A 75 11.02 6.19 -5.18
C PHE A 75 11.60 4.81 -4.86
N VAL A 76 10.76 3.95 -4.30
CA VAL A 76 11.09 2.54 -4.05
C VAL A 76 10.49 1.71 -5.18
N VAL A 77 11.32 1.40 -6.16
CA VAL A 77 10.90 0.67 -7.37
C VAL A 77 11.17 -0.81 -7.20
N THR A 78 10.12 -1.63 -7.22
CA THR A 78 10.21 -3.09 -7.18
C THR A 78 9.45 -3.67 -8.37
N PRO A 79 10.09 -4.32 -9.33
CA PRO A 79 9.41 -4.92 -10.48
C PRO A 79 8.29 -5.87 -10.07
N ASN A 80 7.16 -5.84 -10.81
CA ASN A 80 5.98 -6.66 -10.49
C ASN A 80 6.06 -8.06 -11.12
N GLU A 81 7.23 -8.70 -11.08
CA GLU A 81 7.42 -10.07 -11.52
C GLU A 81 7.11 -11.03 -10.38
N ASN A 82 6.30 -12.06 -10.64
CA ASN A 82 5.95 -13.08 -9.64
C ASN A 82 5.42 -12.49 -8.31
N ASN A 83 4.63 -11.43 -8.39
CA ASN A 83 4.11 -10.69 -7.24
C ASN A 83 5.19 -10.03 -6.34
N ALA A 84 6.42 -9.83 -6.84
CA ALA A 84 7.50 -9.29 -6.02
C ALA A 84 7.17 -7.91 -5.45
N TYR A 85 6.55 -7.03 -6.24
CA TYR A 85 6.09 -5.72 -5.77
C TYR A 85 5.09 -5.84 -4.61
N GLN A 86 4.03 -6.63 -4.78
CA GLN A 86 3.00 -6.79 -3.75
C GLN A 86 3.59 -7.40 -2.46
N ASN A 87 4.47 -8.39 -2.60
CA ASN A 87 5.14 -9.01 -1.45
C ASN A 87 6.04 -8.02 -0.68
N ALA A 88 6.78 -7.18 -1.41
CA ALA A 88 7.62 -6.14 -0.80
C ALA A 88 6.78 -5.06 -0.12
N LEU A 89 5.68 -4.63 -0.77
CA LEU A 89 4.74 -3.65 -0.23
C LEU A 89 4.08 -4.18 1.05
N ASP A 90 3.59 -5.42 1.05
CA ASP A 90 3.00 -6.06 2.22
C ASP A 90 3.97 -6.09 3.40
N ALA A 91 5.22 -6.51 3.15
CA ALA A 91 6.24 -6.59 4.18
C ALA A 91 6.60 -5.21 4.76
N ALA A 92 6.56 -4.16 3.94
CA ALA A 92 6.82 -2.79 4.38
C ALA A 92 5.62 -2.21 5.16
N LEU A 93 4.39 -2.40 4.68
CA LEU A 93 3.17 -1.95 5.36
C LEU A 93 3.00 -2.58 6.75
N LEU A 94 3.37 -3.85 6.91
CA LEU A 94 3.35 -4.53 8.22
C LEU A 94 4.26 -3.87 9.25
N LYS A 95 5.29 -3.14 8.82
CA LYS A 95 6.24 -2.42 9.68
C LYS A 95 5.96 -0.93 9.77
N GLN A 96 4.91 -0.44 9.12
CA GLN A 96 4.63 0.99 8.95
C GLN A 96 4.66 1.79 10.27
N ASN A 97 4.19 1.20 11.37
CA ASN A 97 4.17 1.89 12.67
C ASN A 97 5.46 1.69 13.49
N ASP A 98 6.35 0.79 13.07
CA ASP A 98 7.57 0.43 13.80
C ASP A 98 8.83 1.11 13.25
N VAL A 99 8.71 1.81 12.10
CA VAL A 99 9.83 2.49 11.44
C VAL A 99 9.82 3.99 11.74
N PRO A 100 10.99 4.68 11.68
CA PRO A 100 11.07 6.14 11.79
C PRO A 100 10.22 6.84 10.74
N ALA A 101 9.82 8.09 11.02
CA ALA A 101 8.95 8.87 10.14
C ALA A 101 9.46 8.96 8.69
N ASP A 102 10.76 9.17 8.49
CA ASP A 102 11.39 9.27 7.16
C ASP A 102 11.49 7.93 6.39
N GLU A 103 11.15 6.81 7.03
CA GLU A 103 11.15 5.47 6.42
C GLU A 103 9.74 4.92 6.18
N LYS A 104 8.71 5.64 6.62
CA LYS A 104 7.32 5.26 6.40
C LYS A 104 6.95 5.34 4.92
N ILE A 105 6.00 4.51 4.51
CA ILE A 105 5.38 4.61 3.18
C ILE A 105 4.37 5.75 3.21
N ASP A 106 4.49 6.69 2.30
CA ASP A 106 3.55 7.81 2.17
C ASP A 106 2.58 7.59 1.01
N ILE A 107 3.11 7.10 -0.11
CA ILE A 107 2.31 6.79 -1.30
C ILE A 107 2.74 5.41 -1.80
N PHE A 108 1.78 4.60 -2.18
CA PHE A 108 2.05 3.38 -2.93
C PHE A 108 1.05 3.24 -4.09
N LEU A 109 1.54 2.71 -5.19
CA LEU A 109 0.73 2.45 -6.37
C LEU A 109 0.10 1.07 -6.29
N ILE A 110 -1.11 0.96 -6.83
CA ILE A 110 -1.85 -0.31 -6.94
C ILE A 110 -2.48 -0.43 -8.32
N GLU A 111 -2.62 -1.66 -8.78
CA GLU A 111 -3.38 -1.99 -9.99
C GLU A 111 -4.79 -2.46 -9.60
N ALA A 112 -5.73 -2.31 -10.51
CA ALA A 112 -7.15 -2.59 -10.27
C ALA A 112 -7.43 -4.02 -9.81
N ASP A 113 -6.67 -4.99 -10.31
CA ASP A 113 -6.87 -6.42 -10.06
C ASP A 113 -6.59 -6.85 -8.61
N TYR A 114 -5.77 -6.08 -7.88
CA TYR A 114 -5.50 -6.33 -6.46
C TYR A 114 -5.81 -5.13 -5.54
N ALA A 115 -6.46 -4.08 -6.06
CA ALA A 115 -6.73 -2.85 -5.31
C ALA A 115 -7.49 -3.10 -4.00
N LEU A 116 -8.52 -3.96 -4.02
CA LEU A 116 -9.38 -4.24 -2.86
C LEU A 116 -8.60 -4.75 -1.64
N LYS A 117 -7.49 -5.45 -1.86
CA LYS A 117 -6.63 -5.92 -0.77
C LYS A 117 -6.14 -4.78 0.12
N TYR A 118 -5.83 -3.61 -0.48
CA TYR A 118 -5.29 -2.46 0.22
C TYR A 118 -6.37 -1.45 0.59
N VAL A 119 -7.34 -1.23 -0.29
CA VAL A 119 -8.40 -0.23 -0.11
C VAL A 119 -9.27 -0.54 1.12
N ASP A 120 -9.60 -1.81 1.36
CA ASP A 120 -10.34 -2.26 2.54
C ASP A 120 -9.45 -2.49 3.79
N SER A 121 -8.17 -2.09 3.73
CA SER A 121 -7.25 -2.22 4.84
C SER A 121 -7.13 -0.94 5.67
N ASP A 122 -6.59 -1.06 6.88
CA ASP A 122 -6.26 0.10 7.72
C ASP A 122 -4.95 0.80 7.31
N TYR A 123 -4.29 0.35 6.24
CA TYR A 123 -3.08 0.98 5.71
C TYR A 123 -3.36 2.13 4.75
N THR A 124 -4.60 2.32 4.31
CA THR A 124 -5.01 3.40 3.42
C THR A 124 -5.84 4.43 4.16
N LEU A 125 -5.58 5.70 3.88
CA LEU A 125 -6.26 6.83 4.52
C LEU A 125 -7.45 7.32 3.68
N ASP A 126 -8.42 7.96 4.32
CA ASP A 126 -9.48 8.70 3.64
C ASP A 126 -8.87 9.93 2.95
N VAL A 127 -8.95 9.98 1.62
CA VAL A 127 -8.33 11.08 0.86
C VAL A 127 -8.99 12.42 1.10
N VAL A 128 -10.24 12.45 1.56
CA VAL A 128 -10.97 13.68 1.89
C VAL A 128 -10.74 14.09 3.33
N ASN A 129 -11.00 13.20 4.29
CA ASN A 129 -11.02 13.56 5.71
C ASN A 129 -9.63 13.49 6.37
N ASP A 130 -8.78 12.52 5.97
CA ASP A 130 -7.45 12.35 6.57
C ASP A 130 -6.38 13.12 5.77
N ILE A 131 -6.46 13.11 4.42
CA ILE A 131 -5.48 13.78 3.55
C ILE A 131 -5.88 15.23 3.22
N GLY A 132 -7.18 15.54 3.26
CA GLY A 132 -7.67 16.90 3.04
C GLY A 132 -7.90 17.28 1.57
N LEU A 133 -8.04 16.31 0.67
CA LEU A 133 -8.43 16.61 -0.71
C LEU A 133 -9.89 17.09 -0.75
N SER A 134 -10.15 18.18 -1.47
CA SER A 134 -11.53 18.64 -1.65
C SER A 134 -12.31 17.69 -2.57
N LYS A 135 -13.61 17.56 -2.34
CA LYS A 135 -14.48 16.78 -3.23
C LYS A 135 -14.47 17.33 -4.65
N ASP A 136 -14.33 18.65 -4.82
CA ASP A 136 -14.24 19.29 -6.13
C ASP A 136 -12.97 18.87 -6.88
N ALA A 137 -11.85 18.70 -6.19
CA ALA A 137 -10.60 18.20 -6.79
C ALA A 137 -10.74 16.76 -7.32
N LEU A 138 -11.71 15.99 -6.82
CA LEU A 138 -11.99 14.62 -7.19
C LEU A 138 -13.16 14.48 -8.16
N ALA A 139 -13.91 15.58 -8.44
CA ALA A 139 -15.17 15.54 -9.17
C ALA A 139 -14.98 15.07 -10.62
N ASP A 140 -13.93 15.50 -11.29
CA ASP A 140 -13.67 15.24 -12.71
C ASP A 140 -13.03 13.86 -12.99
N GLN A 141 -12.79 13.07 -11.97
CA GLN A 141 -12.32 11.69 -12.16
C GLN A 141 -13.44 10.79 -12.70
N TYR A 142 -13.08 9.88 -13.60
CA TYR A 142 -14.04 8.87 -14.07
C TYR A 142 -14.58 8.03 -12.91
N GLN A 143 -15.89 7.76 -12.91
CA GLN A 143 -16.53 7.06 -11.79
C GLN A 143 -15.89 5.71 -11.50
N TYR A 144 -15.61 4.89 -12.51
CA TYR A 144 -14.98 3.58 -12.32
C TYR A 144 -13.60 3.65 -11.65
N THR A 145 -12.85 4.73 -11.86
CA THR A 145 -11.54 4.93 -11.20
C THR A 145 -11.69 5.33 -9.74
N LYS A 146 -12.79 5.98 -9.36
CA LYS A 146 -13.14 6.24 -7.97
C LYS A 146 -13.64 4.97 -7.27
N ASP A 147 -14.44 4.17 -7.96
CA ASP A 147 -15.02 2.95 -7.41
C ASP A 147 -13.94 1.93 -7.00
N ILE A 148 -12.88 1.78 -7.82
CA ILE A 148 -11.76 0.87 -7.53
C ILE A 148 -11.02 1.23 -6.24
N VAL A 149 -10.96 2.52 -5.89
CA VAL A 149 -10.25 3.02 -4.69
C VAL A 149 -11.20 3.42 -3.57
N THR A 150 -12.46 2.97 -3.64
CA THR A 150 -13.46 3.17 -2.60
C THR A 150 -13.63 1.88 -1.80
N ASP A 151 -13.55 1.96 -0.49
CA ASP A 151 -13.66 0.81 0.40
C ASP A 151 -15.12 0.31 0.51
N SER A 152 -15.32 -0.83 1.16
CA SER A 152 -16.64 -1.44 1.40
C SER A 152 -17.60 -0.58 2.24
N LYS A 153 -17.09 0.50 2.85
CA LYS A 153 -17.87 1.48 3.62
C LYS A 153 -18.21 2.75 2.83
N GLY A 154 -17.80 2.82 1.56
CA GLY A 154 -18.01 3.98 0.70
C GLY A 154 -17.00 5.11 0.91
N VAL A 155 -15.86 4.85 1.55
CA VAL A 155 -14.80 5.84 1.77
C VAL A 155 -13.77 5.74 0.66
N GLN A 156 -13.48 6.85 -0.02
CA GLN A 156 -12.45 6.91 -1.04
C GLN A 156 -11.05 6.93 -0.39
N LYS A 157 -10.24 5.93 -0.70
CA LYS A 157 -8.92 5.66 -0.10
C LYS A 157 -7.74 5.99 -1.02
N GLY A 158 -8.01 6.43 -2.22
CA GLY A 158 -6.98 6.75 -3.19
C GLY A 158 -7.50 7.62 -4.34
N THR A 159 -6.60 7.91 -5.26
CA THR A 159 -6.90 8.60 -6.52
C THR A 159 -6.20 7.89 -7.66
N THR A 160 -6.63 8.14 -8.89
CA THR A 160 -5.98 7.57 -10.07
C THR A 160 -5.19 8.64 -10.83
N TRP A 161 -4.08 8.24 -11.40
CA TRP A 161 -3.27 9.05 -12.30
C TRP A 161 -3.37 8.55 -13.76
N GLN A 162 -4.01 7.40 -13.95
CA GLN A 162 -4.30 6.79 -15.25
C GLN A 162 -5.77 6.41 -15.33
N ALA A 163 -6.33 6.49 -16.53
CA ALA A 163 -7.62 5.94 -16.86
C ALA A 163 -7.42 4.91 -17.98
N THR A 164 -7.39 3.64 -17.61
CA THR A 164 -7.23 2.53 -18.56
C THR A 164 -8.55 1.80 -18.67
N PRO A 165 -9.32 1.99 -19.76
CA PRO A 165 -10.57 1.28 -19.96
C PRO A 165 -10.31 -0.19 -20.23
N GLY A 166 -11.12 -1.07 -19.64
CA GLY A 166 -11.20 -2.46 -20.02
C GLY A 166 -11.90 -2.62 -21.38
N LEU A 167 -11.35 -3.46 -22.23
CA LEU A 167 -11.96 -3.80 -23.52
C LEU A 167 -12.16 -5.30 -23.61
N PHE A 168 -13.29 -5.72 -24.10
CA PHE A 168 -13.54 -7.09 -24.47
C PHE A 168 -13.15 -7.30 -25.95
N ALA A 169 -12.30 -8.27 -26.23
CA ALA A 169 -11.90 -8.61 -27.58
C ALA A 169 -12.27 -10.06 -27.89
N TYR A 170 -12.83 -10.30 -29.07
CA TYR A 170 -13.21 -11.62 -29.54
C TYR A 170 -12.82 -11.85 -31.00
N ARG A 171 -12.68 -13.10 -31.40
CA ARG A 171 -12.44 -13.47 -32.79
C ARG A 171 -13.78 -13.53 -33.55
N ARG A 172 -14.00 -12.57 -34.44
CA ARG A 172 -15.26 -12.44 -35.21
C ARG A 172 -15.65 -13.70 -35.95
N SER A 173 -14.68 -14.43 -36.57
CA SER A 173 -14.96 -15.68 -37.26
C SER A 173 -15.53 -16.74 -36.31
N ILE A 174 -14.97 -16.88 -35.11
CA ILE A 174 -15.46 -17.86 -34.13
C ILE A 174 -16.84 -17.43 -33.59
N ALA A 175 -17.05 -16.15 -33.31
CA ALA A 175 -18.35 -15.66 -32.89
C ALA A 175 -19.44 -15.96 -33.96
N LYS A 176 -19.12 -15.71 -35.21
CA LYS A 176 -20.05 -16.00 -36.32
C LYS A 176 -20.36 -17.48 -36.43
N ASP A 177 -19.35 -18.37 -36.32
CA ASP A 177 -19.51 -19.80 -36.40
C ASP A 177 -20.28 -20.40 -35.20
N VAL A 178 -20.10 -19.88 -34.01
CA VAL A 178 -20.67 -20.42 -32.75
C VAL A 178 -22.00 -19.75 -32.38
N LEU A 179 -22.07 -18.42 -32.54
CA LEU A 179 -23.22 -17.60 -32.09
C LEU A 179 -24.12 -17.18 -33.26
N GLY A 180 -23.68 -17.42 -34.49
CA GLY A 180 -24.39 -16.99 -35.70
C GLY A 180 -24.26 -15.51 -36.03
N THR A 181 -23.54 -14.74 -35.20
CA THR A 181 -23.32 -13.31 -35.39
C THR A 181 -21.89 -12.91 -35.02
N ASP A 182 -21.41 -11.85 -35.64
CA ASP A 182 -20.14 -11.21 -35.29
C ASP A 182 -20.35 -9.71 -34.95
N ASP A 183 -21.58 -9.36 -34.66
CA ASP A 183 -21.96 -8.02 -34.20
C ASP A 183 -21.49 -7.82 -32.77
N PRO A 184 -20.69 -6.78 -32.47
CA PRO A 184 -20.18 -6.52 -31.13
C PRO A 184 -21.27 -6.25 -30.09
N ASP A 185 -22.45 -5.76 -30.51
CA ASP A 185 -23.57 -5.51 -29.60
C ASP A 185 -24.37 -6.79 -29.25
N ALA A 186 -24.10 -7.90 -29.95
CA ALA A 186 -24.79 -9.18 -29.80
C ALA A 186 -23.90 -10.30 -29.26
N VAL A 187 -22.58 -10.10 -29.20
CA VAL A 187 -21.58 -11.04 -28.71
C VAL A 187 -21.19 -10.71 -27.26
#